data_8a2fcbddae12d32c3b62b4c714af6882
#
_entry.id   8a2fcbddae12d32c3b62b4c714af6882
#
_cell.length_a   1.000
_cell.length_b   1.000
_cell.length_c   1.000
_cell.angle_alpha   90.00
_cell.angle_beta   90.00
_cell.angle_gamma   90.00
#
_symmetry.space_group_name_H-M   'P 1'
#
loop_
_entity.id
_entity.type
_entity.pdbx_description
1 polymer ?
#
loop_
_entity_poly.entity_id
_entity_poly.type
_entity_poly.pdbx_seq_one_letter_code
_entity_poly.pdbx_strand_id
1 'polypeptide(L)'
;MELKMPSLRASPTALVFLQKLLRIVIILDAAAGKRTRLFVTVVYRHGDRSPVSAFPTDPHQESAWPQGFGQLTQEGMRQHFQLGQSLRRRYDGFLNATYNRHEIMVRSTDYDRTLMSAEAHLAGLYPPNGTQIFNPNLAWQPIPIHTVPQAEERLLSFPLRGCKKYERLMNETKKTDVFINMTNTYRDFLAMVRNKTGLEQATIESVWGVHDTLFCEAKHNLTLPPWVTPEVMEKLGELKDFGFRILFELYKREEKCRLQGGLLLDQILKNISAVAANASHQPLKMIMYSAHDTTIVALQSALNVFNGKQPPYASCHIFELFQEDNGSFSIAMFYWNDSRTEPYPLVLPGCDQYCPLVDFVRLTKPVIPVNWKAECEMPFDLKDTEMIIGLTVCGCLLLILFVLLLTVLCRQKGLSSGYSSVTNEGDDHS
;
A
#
# COMPACT_ATOMS: atom_id res chain seq x y z
N MET A 1 54.91 -33.20 26.87
CA MET A 1 53.68 -33.89 27.32
C MET A 1 52.71 -33.78 26.18
N GLU A 2 52.77 -34.75 25.24
CA GLU A 2 51.92 -34.77 24.04
C GLU A 2 50.53 -35.32 24.40
N LEU A 3 49.53 -34.50 24.21
CA LEU A 3 48.13 -34.91 24.35
C LEU A 3 47.68 -35.65 23.08
N LYS A 4 47.60 -36.99 23.13
CA LYS A 4 46.96 -37.81 22.11
C LYS A 4 45.45 -37.56 22.14
N MET A 5 44.89 -36.94 21.09
CA MET A 5 43.44 -36.92 20.86
C MET A 5 42.95 -38.31 20.53
N PRO A 6 41.84 -38.77 21.13
CA PRO A 6 41.22 -40.08 20.79
C PRO A 6 40.57 -39.97 19.40
N SER A 7 40.91 -40.91 18.52
CA SER A 7 40.25 -41.10 17.23
C SER A 7 38.83 -41.61 17.44
N LEU A 8 37.82 -40.77 17.27
CA LEU A 8 36.41 -41.18 17.22
C LEU A 8 36.17 -41.97 15.93
N ARG A 9 36.24 -43.32 16.01
CA ARG A 9 35.73 -44.18 14.96
C ARG A 9 34.21 -44.29 15.10
N ALA A 10 33.44 -43.72 14.14
CA ALA A 10 31.98 -43.91 14.07
C ALA A 10 31.67 -45.41 13.97
N SER A 11 30.67 -45.87 14.71
CA SER A 11 30.25 -47.26 14.66
C SER A 11 29.70 -47.59 13.27
N PRO A 12 29.86 -48.87 12.79
CA PRO A 12 29.32 -49.26 11.48
C PRO A 12 27.80 -49.03 11.34
N THR A 13 27.07 -49.11 12.43
CA THR A 13 25.62 -48.83 12.50
C THR A 13 25.31 -47.34 12.33
N ALA A 14 26.13 -46.44 12.88
CA ALA A 14 25.99 -45.00 12.69
C ALA A 14 26.25 -44.57 11.23
N LEU A 15 27.22 -45.23 10.58
CA LEU A 15 27.54 -44.99 9.16
C LEU A 15 26.42 -45.44 8.23
N VAL A 16 25.82 -46.59 8.50
CA VAL A 16 24.65 -47.11 7.74
C VAL A 16 23.43 -46.22 7.94
N PHE A 17 23.21 -45.71 9.16
CA PHE A 17 22.10 -44.78 9.45
C PHE A 17 22.30 -43.45 8.72
N LEU A 18 23.51 -42.89 8.74
CA LEU A 18 23.87 -41.66 8.02
C LEU A 18 23.69 -41.81 6.50
N GLN A 19 24.10 -42.99 5.94
CA GLN A 19 23.92 -43.27 4.52
C GLN A 19 22.43 -43.43 4.13
N LYS A 20 21.61 -44.02 5.01
CA LYS A 20 20.15 -44.10 4.79
C LYS A 20 19.50 -42.69 4.87
N LEU A 21 19.87 -41.88 5.85
CA LEU A 21 19.42 -40.49 5.95
C LEU A 21 19.84 -39.65 4.71
N LEU A 22 21.09 -39.77 4.27
CA LEU A 22 21.59 -39.09 3.08
C LEU A 22 20.85 -39.56 1.81
N ARG A 23 20.53 -40.87 1.68
CA ARG A 23 19.70 -41.38 0.56
C ARG A 23 18.26 -40.86 0.62
N ILE A 24 17.66 -40.75 1.81
CA ILE A 24 16.32 -40.17 1.98
C ILE A 24 16.33 -38.69 1.62
N VAL A 25 17.34 -37.94 2.03
CA VAL A 25 17.49 -36.51 1.66
C VAL A 25 17.68 -36.36 0.15
N ILE A 26 18.53 -37.23 -0.48
CA ILE A 26 18.73 -37.21 -1.93
C ILE A 26 17.46 -37.59 -2.70
N ILE A 27 16.67 -38.56 -2.18
CA ILE A 27 15.41 -38.97 -2.81
C ILE A 27 14.34 -37.91 -2.64
N LEU A 28 14.29 -37.19 -1.50
CA LEU A 28 13.39 -36.07 -1.28
C LEU A 28 13.76 -34.88 -2.15
N ASP A 29 15.05 -34.64 -2.38
CA ASP A 29 15.54 -33.55 -3.27
C ASP A 29 15.30 -33.90 -4.76
N ALA A 30 15.41 -35.20 -5.12
CA ALA A 30 15.11 -35.68 -6.48
C ALA A 30 13.59 -35.76 -6.78
N ALA A 31 12.74 -35.80 -5.75
CA ALA A 31 11.28 -35.71 -5.89
C ALA A 31 10.76 -34.27 -6.00
N ALA A 32 11.55 -33.27 -5.63
CA ALA A 32 11.28 -31.88 -5.88
C ALA A 32 11.68 -31.57 -7.33
N GLY A 33 10.73 -31.65 -8.28
CA GLY A 33 10.95 -31.33 -9.70
C GLY A 33 11.77 -30.04 -9.86
N LYS A 34 12.61 -29.96 -10.89
CA LYS A 34 13.47 -28.81 -11.17
C LYS A 34 12.60 -27.61 -11.56
N ARG A 35 12.54 -26.60 -10.70
CA ARG A 35 11.84 -25.32 -10.99
C ARG A 35 12.81 -24.32 -11.57
N THR A 36 12.40 -23.64 -12.64
CA THR A 36 13.16 -22.54 -13.24
C THR A 36 12.49 -21.23 -12.91
N ARG A 37 13.17 -20.32 -12.17
CA ARG A 37 12.66 -18.97 -11.88
C ARG A 37 12.64 -18.15 -13.17
N LEU A 38 11.49 -17.54 -13.47
CA LEU A 38 11.31 -16.73 -14.70
C LEU A 38 11.17 -15.25 -14.39
N PHE A 39 10.50 -14.89 -13.28
CA PHE A 39 10.18 -13.51 -13.00
C PHE A 39 10.03 -13.25 -11.51
N VAL A 40 10.34 -12.03 -11.08
CA VAL A 40 10.26 -11.60 -9.69
C VAL A 40 9.55 -10.24 -9.62
N THR A 41 8.64 -10.10 -8.67
CA THR A 41 8.10 -8.80 -8.26
C THR A 41 8.46 -8.54 -6.81
N VAL A 42 9.03 -7.37 -6.52
CA VAL A 42 9.37 -6.92 -5.17
C VAL A 42 8.60 -5.66 -4.84
N VAL A 43 7.85 -5.66 -3.74
CA VAL A 43 7.18 -4.48 -3.19
C VAL A 43 7.81 -4.18 -1.84
N TYR A 44 8.48 -3.03 -1.68
CA TYR A 44 9.17 -2.69 -0.45
C TYR A 44 8.72 -1.36 0.14
N ARG A 45 8.76 -1.29 1.47
CA ARG A 45 8.59 -0.06 2.23
C ARG A 45 9.87 0.77 2.15
N HIS A 46 9.76 2.11 2.10
CA HIS A 46 10.89 3.02 2.25
C HIS A 46 11.70 2.74 3.53
N GLY A 47 12.93 3.19 3.58
CA GLY A 47 13.81 3.09 4.74
C GLY A 47 13.39 4.00 5.90
N ASP A 48 14.21 3.98 6.95
CA ASP A 48 14.06 4.86 8.10
C ASP A 48 13.96 6.33 7.68
N ARG A 49 13.12 7.10 8.37
CA ARG A 49 12.83 8.50 8.07
C ARG A 49 12.58 9.32 9.33
N SER A 50 12.66 10.63 9.20
CA SER A 50 12.10 11.55 10.18
C SER A 50 10.58 11.36 10.29
N PRO A 51 9.92 11.75 11.40
CA PRO A 51 8.48 11.69 11.53
C PRO A 51 7.79 12.51 10.43
N VAL A 52 6.54 12.17 10.10
CA VAL A 52 5.77 12.93 9.09
C VAL A 52 5.24 14.26 9.62
N SER A 53 5.15 14.40 10.92
CA SER A 53 4.75 15.60 11.64
C SER A 53 5.15 15.50 13.11
N ALA A 54 5.10 16.60 13.85
CA ALA A 54 5.15 16.63 15.30
C ALA A 54 3.75 16.91 15.88
N PHE A 55 3.49 16.51 17.11
CA PHE A 55 2.30 16.95 17.84
C PHE A 55 2.52 18.34 18.48
N PRO A 56 1.47 19.11 18.81
CA PRO A 56 1.61 20.52 19.22
C PRO A 56 2.57 20.78 20.40
N THR A 57 2.63 19.90 21.38
CA THR A 57 3.51 20.03 22.57
C THR A 57 4.84 19.30 22.45
N ASP A 58 5.15 18.76 21.28
CA ASP A 58 6.39 18.06 21.03
C ASP A 58 7.60 19.00 21.13
N PRO A 59 8.63 18.68 21.93
CA PRO A 59 9.84 19.49 22.01
C PRO A 59 10.68 19.45 20.71
N HIS A 60 10.49 18.42 19.87
CA HIS A 60 11.28 18.18 18.66
C HIS A 60 10.49 18.53 17.39
N GLN A 61 10.37 19.81 17.12
CA GLN A 61 9.72 20.31 15.90
C GLN A 61 10.60 20.06 14.65
N GLU A 62 10.12 20.45 13.47
CA GLU A 62 10.79 20.19 12.19
C GLU A 62 12.27 20.59 12.17
N SER A 63 12.65 21.68 12.87
CA SER A 63 14.03 22.13 13.00
C SER A 63 14.99 21.16 13.67
N ALA A 64 14.47 20.17 14.42
CA ALA A 64 15.28 19.10 15.01
C ALA A 64 15.73 18.04 13.98
N TRP A 65 15.16 18.07 12.78
CA TRP A 65 15.40 17.09 11.73
C TRP A 65 16.17 17.74 10.57
N PRO A 66 17.40 17.30 10.24
CA PRO A 66 18.27 17.98 9.26
C PRO A 66 17.66 18.18 7.88
N GLN A 67 16.79 17.25 7.44
CA GLN A 67 16.12 17.30 6.13
C GLN A 67 14.63 17.69 6.23
N GLY A 68 14.15 18.05 7.41
CA GLY A 68 12.73 18.30 7.66
C GLY A 68 11.93 17.03 7.92
N PHE A 69 10.60 17.16 7.94
CA PHE A 69 9.71 16.04 8.20
C PHE A 69 9.53 15.11 7.00
N GLY A 70 9.32 13.82 7.28
CA GLY A 70 9.02 12.79 6.31
C GLY A 70 10.16 12.40 5.37
N GLN A 71 11.38 12.87 5.64
CA GLN A 71 12.56 12.68 4.80
C GLN A 71 13.37 11.44 5.19
N LEU A 72 13.93 10.75 4.20
CA LEU A 72 14.75 9.56 4.39
C LEU A 72 16.03 9.92 5.17
N THR A 73 16.35 9.14 6.20
CA THR A 73 17.58 9.33 6.96
C THR A 73 18.74 8.57 6.34
N GLN A 74 19.97 8.85 6.80
CA GLN A 74 21.15 8.06 6.42
C GLN A 74 21.00 6.58 6.82
N GLU A 75 20.32 6.30 7.93
CA GLU A 75 19.99 4.91 8.31
C GLU A 75 19.05 4.27 7.30
N GLY A 76 18.03 4.99 6.85
CA GLY A 76 17.13 4.53 5.79
C GLY A 76 17.85 4.24 4.47
N MET A 77 18.83 5.08 4.10
CA MET A 77 19.68 4.85 2.93
C MET A 77 20.51 3.57 3.10
N ARG A 78 21.13 3.37 4.28
CA ARG A 78 21.91 2.15 4.59
C ARG A 78 21.03 0.89 4.55
N GLN A 79 19.84 0.94 5.11
CA GLN A 79 18.87 -0.18 5.08
C GLN A 79 18.54 -0.60 3.65
N HIS A 80 18.28 0.36 2.77
CA HIS A 80 17.96 0.07 1.37
C HIS A 80 19.18 -0.40 0.58
N PHE A 81 20.35 0.15 0.81
CA PHE A 81 21.58 -0.34 0.23
C PHE A 81 21.84 -1.80 0.61
N GLN A 82 21.69 -2.16 1.89
CA GLN A 82 21.84 -3.52 2.38
C GLN A 82 20.77 -4.47 1.79
N LEU A 83 19.51 -4.03 1.68
CA LEU A 83 18.45 -4.80 1.03
C LEU A 83 18.81 -5.05 -0.44
N GLY A 84 19.32 -4.04 -1.15
CA GLY A 84 19.79 -4.18 -2.53
C GLY A 84 20.90 -5.24 -2.66
N GLN A 85 21.90 -5.19 -1.78
CA GLN A 85 22.96 -6.21 -1.74
C GLN A 85 22.42 -7.61 -1.44
N SER A 86 21.45 -7.72 -0.55
CA SER A 86 20.84 -9.01 -0.19
C SER A 86 20.04 -9.58 -1.35
N LEU A 87 19.27 -8.75 -2.07
CA LEU A 87 18.58 -9.18 -3.30
C LEU A 87 19.58 -9.51 -4.42
N ARG A 88 20.73 -8.80 -4.52
CA ARG A 88 21.79 -9.17 -5.46
C ARG A 88 22.27 -10.59 -5.23
N ARG A 89 22.56 -10.96 -3.96
CA ARG A 89 22.96 -12.32 -3.59
C ARG A 89 21.87 -13.36 -3.86
N ARG A 90 20.61 -13.05 -3.48
CA ARG A 90 19.47 -13.97 -3.68
C ARG A 90 19.21 -14.28 -5.16
N TYR A 91 19.43 -13.31 -6.02
CA TYR A 91 19.16 -13.44 -7.46
C TYR A 91 20.44 -13.54 -8.30
N ASP A 92 21.55 -13.95 -7.67
CA ASP A 92 22.78 -14.25 -8.41
C ASP A 92 22.55 -15.40 -9.41
N GLY A 93 23.12 -15.27 -10.60
CA GLY A 93 22.86 -16.20 -11.70
C GLY A 93 21.49 -16.03 -12.38
N PHE A 94 20.53 -15.35 -11.75
CA PHE A 94 19.23 -15.01 -12.38
C PHE A 94 19.27 -13.60 -13.02
N LEU A 95 19.70 -12.60 -12.28
CA LEU A 95 19.92 -11.24 -12.82
C LEU A 95 21.36 -11.11 -13.29
N ASN A 96 21.58 -10.39 -14.41
CA ASN A 96 22.94 -10.04 -14.81
C ASN A 96 23.66 -9.27 -13.72
N ALA A 97 24.99 -9.46 -13.63
CA ALA A 97 25.81 -8.70 -12.70
C ALA A 97 25.87 -7.21 -13.06
N THR A 98 25.75 -6.90 -14.35
CA THR A 98 25.66 -5.53 -14.89
C THR A 98 24.21 -5.14 -15.11
N TYR A 99 23.87 -3.87 -14.85
CA TYR A 99 22.53 -3.35 -15.11
C TYR A 99 22.14 -3.49 -16.59
N ASN A 100 20.96 -4.04 -16.82
CA ASN A 100 20.35 -4.12 -18.14
C ASN A 100 18.92 -3.56 -18.06
N ARG A 101 18.66 -2.49 -18.79
CA ARG A 101 17.35 -1.80 -18.83
C ARG A 101 16.17 -2.69 -19.24
N HIS A 102 16.45 -3.79 -19.92
CA HIS A 102 15.42 -4.74 -20.36
C HIS A 102 15.09 -5.80 -19.31
N GLU A 103 15.98 -6.01 -18.32
CA GLU A 103 15.79 -7.03 -17.29
C GLU A 103 15.03 -6.52 -16.07
N ILE A 104 15.11 -5.22 -15.75
CA ILE A 104 14.47 -4.67 -14.58
C ILE A 104 13.66 -3.41 -14.90
N MET A 105 12.59 -3.23 -14.14
CA MET A 105 11.81 -1.98 -14.09
C MET A 105 11.62 -1.58 -12.63
N VAL A 106 11.81 -0.29 -12.34
CA VAL A 106 11.62 0.26 -10.99
C VAL A 106 10.56 1.36 -11.04
N ARG A 107 9.56 1.26 -10.17
CA ARG A 107 8.53 2.27 -9.97
C ARG A 107 8.46 2.67 -8.50
N SER A 108 8.38 3.96 -8.25
CA SER A 108 8.21 4.55 -6.91
C SER A 108 6.92 5.34 -6.83
N THR A 109 6.37 5.51 -5.63
CA THR A 109 5.48 6.65 -5.37
C THR A 109 6.29 7.96 -5.46
N ASP A 110 5.61 9.07 -5.72
CA ASP A 110 6.22 10.39 -5.86
C ASP A 110 6.42 11.08 -4.49
N TYR A 111 7.24 10.43 -3.64
CA TYR A 111 7.70 10.96 -2.36
C TYR A 111 9.22 10.83 -2.29
N ASP A 112 9.91 11.87 -1.80
CA ASP A 112 11.37 11.89 -1.70
C ASP A 112 11.91 10.63 -1.04
N ARG A 113 11.37 10.24 0.13
CA ARG A 113 11.82 9.05 0.87
C ARG A 113 11.70 7.74 0.10
N THR A 114 10.70 7.60 -0.80
CA THR A 114 10.53 6.38 -1.60
C THR A 114 11.42 6.39 -2.83
N LEU A 115 11.60 7.53 -3.48
CA LEU A 115 12.53 7.71 -4.60
C LEU A 115 13.96 7.49 -4.13
N MET A 116 14.41 8.18 -3.07
CA MET A 116 15.74 8.00 -2.48
C MET A 116 15.98 6.58 -1.94
N SER A 117 14.94 5.92 -1.41
CA SER A 117 15.03 4.50 -1.03
C SER A 117 15.31 3.61 -2.23
N ALA A 118 14.66 3.86 -3.37
CA ALA A 118 14.90 3.12 -4.60
C ALA A 118 16.31 3.37 -5.15
N GLU A 119 16.81 4.61 -5.09
CA GLU A 119 18.18 4.95 -5.49
C GLU A 119 19.23 4.23 -4.64
N ALA A 120 19.08 4.28 -3.32
CA ALA A 120 19.97 3.58 -2.39
C ALA A 120 19.92 2.05 -2.58
N HIS A 121 18.71 1.51 -2.84
CA HIS A 121 18.51 0.10 -3.14
C HIS A 121 19.26 -0.32 -4.42
N LEU A 122 19.12 0.45 -5.49
CA LEU A 122 19.77 0.20 -6.77
C LEU A 122 21.28 0.31 -6.69
N ALA A 123 21.81 1.21 -5.86
CA ALA A 123 23.26 1.30 -5.59
C ALA A 123 23.80 -0.01 -4.99
N GLY A 124 23.03 -0.66 -4.10
CA GLY A 124 23.37 -1.96 -3.54
C GLY A 124 23.18 -3.14 -4.50
N LEU A 125 22.14 -3.08 -5.35
CA LEU A 125 21.78 -4.16 -6.28
C LEU A 125 22.66 -4.18 -7.53
N TYR A 126 23.04 -3.01 -8.06
CA TYR A 126 23.80 -2.84 -9.30
C TYR A 126 24.96 -1.85 -9.11
N PRO A 127 25.97 -2.17 -8.29
CA PRO A 127 27.21 -1.40 -8.31
C PRO A 127 27.80 -1.43 -9.73
N PRO A 128 28.28 -0.28 -10.27
CA PRO A 128 28.79 -0.22 -11.63
C PRO A 128 30.00 -1.16 -11.82
N ASN A 129 30.03 -1.83 -12.97
CA ASN A 129 31.10 -2.77 -13.31
C ASN A 129 31.51 -2.60 -14.79
N GLY A 130 32.78 -2.78 -15.08
CA GLY A 130 33.34 -2.72 -16.45
C GLY A 130 32.99 -1.41 -17.17
N THR A 131 32.34 -1.50 -18.31
CA THR A 131 31.96 -0.34 -19.13
C THR A 131 30.87 0.56 -18.51
N GLN A 132 30.23 0.15 -17.42
CA GLN A 132 29.24 0.95 -16.69
C GLN A 132 29.87 1.91 -15.69
N ILE A 133 31.18 1.84 -15.45
CA ILE A 133 31.90 2.78 -14.60
C ILE A 133 32.11 4.08 -15.39
N PHE A 134 31.22 5.05 -15.21
CA PHE A 134 31.36 6.37 -15.85
C PHE A 134 32.30 7.31 -15.08
N ASN A 135 32.49 7.07 -13.79
CA ASN A 135 33.45 7.79 -12.92
C ASN A 135 34.13 6.78 -11.99
N PRO A 136 35.46 6.57 -12.09
CA PRO A 136 36.17 5.58 -11.30
C PRO A 136 36.20 5.89 -9.80
N ASN A 137 35.92 7.14 -9.40
CA ASN A 137 35.88 7.55 -7.99
C ASN A 137 34.48 7.42 -7.38
N LEU A 138 33.49 6.94 -8.15
CA LEU A 138 32.11 6.85 -7.70
C LEU A 138 31.55 5.45 -7.95
N ALA A 139 31.33 4.69 -6.88
CA ALA A 139 30.72 3.36 -6.93
C ALA A 139 29.19 3.42 -7.08
N TRP A 140 28.70 4.19 -8.04
CA TRP A 140 27.29 4.42 -8.32
C TRP A 140 27.07 4.64 -9.82
N GLN A 141 25.91 4.27 -10.33
CA GLN A 141 25.45 4.56 -11.69
C GLN A 141 23.98 4.98 -11.68
N PRO A 142 23.56 5.88 -12.59
CA PRO A 142 22.16 6.27 -12.70
C PRO A 142 21.32 5.15 -13.32
N ILE A 143 20.28 4.72 -12.60
CA ILE A 143 19.29 3.74 -13.08
C ILE A 143 17.91 4.39 -13.00
N PRO A 144 17.09 4.37 -14.08
CA PRO A 144 15.80 5.05 -14.09
C PRO A 144 14.83 4.51 -13.04
N ILE A 145 14.20 5.43 -12.30
CA ILE A 145 13.08 5.17 -11.41
C ILE A 145 11.87 5.92 -11.97
N HIS A 146 10.81 5.18 -12.28
CA HIS A 146 9.58 5.75 -12.81
C HIS A 146 8.62 6.12 -11.69
N THR A 147 7.89 7.21 -11.83
CA THR A 147 6.84 7.64 -10.91
C THR A 147 5.68 8.27 -11.67
N VAL A 148 4.59 8.52 -10.97
CA VAL A 148 3.47 9.32 -11.42
C VAL A 148 3.18 10.38 -10.35
N PRO A 149 2.61 11.54 -10.70
CA PRO A 149 2.24 12.55 -9.70
C PRO A 149 1.37 11.95 -8.59
N GLN A 150 1.53 12.42 -7.35
CA GLN A 150 0.81 11.88 -6.18
C GLN A 150 -0.72 11.88 -6.37
N ALA A 151 -1.27 12.89 -7.05
CA ALA A 151 -2.71 12.99 -7.34
C ALA A 151 -3.22 11.90 -8.30
N GLU A 152 -2.33 11.35 -9.13
CA GLU A 152 -2.63 10.30 -10.11
C GLU A 152 -2.29 8.90 -9.61
N GLU A 153 -1.60 8.78 -8.46
CA GLU A 153 -1.18 7.49 -7.91
C GLU A 153 -2.40 6.66 -7.48
N ARG A 154 -2.60 5.52 -8.13
CA ARG A 154 -3.71 4.58 -7.89
C ARG A 154 -3.23 3.17 -7.60
N LEU A 155 -1.91 2.95 -7.58
CA LEU A 155 -1.35 1.61 -7.48
C LEU A 155 -0.59 1.38 -6.17
N LEU A 156 0.13 2.38 -5.66
CA LEU A 156 1.10 2.19 -4.57
C LEU A 156 0.81 3.00 -3.31
N SER A 157 -0.07 4.01 -3.34
CA SER A 157 -0.37 4.86 -2.19
C SER A 157 -1.74 4.53 -1.62
N PHE A 158 -1.78 3.86 -0.47
CA PHE A 158 -3.02 3.43 0.18
C PHE A 158 -3.25 4.12 1.53
N PRO A 159 -4.54 4.29 1.96
CA PRO A 159 -5.75 3.98 1.21
C PRO A 159 -5.96 4.91 0.01
N LEU A 160 -6.51 4.36 -1.08
CA LEU A 160 -6.86 5.11 -2.29
C LEU A 160 -7.97 6.11 -2.00
N ARG A 161 -7.81 7.34 -2.48
CA ARG A 161 -8.78 8.42 -2.31
C ARG A 161 -9.87 8.39 -3.38
N GLY A 162 -11.04 8.98 -3.06
CA GLY A 162 -12.13 9.16 -4.02
C GLY A 162 -12.95 7.90 -4.29
N CYS A 163 -12.95 6.93 -3.38
CA CYS A 163 -13.79 5.73 -3.42
C CYS A 163 -14.91 5.84 -2.38
N LYS A 164 -16.07 6.37 -2.75
CA LYS A 164 -17.22 6.56 -1.85
C LYS A 164 -17.66 5.28 -1.14
N LYS A 165 -17.61 4.15 -1.84
CA LYS A 165 -17.92 2.85 -1.24
C LYS A 165 -16.95 2.49 -0.13
N TYR A 166 -15.64 2.72 -0.33
CA TYR A 166 -14.64 2.47 0.72
C TYR A 166 -14.84 3.41 1.93
N GLU A 167 -15.11 4.69 1.69
CA GLU A 167 -15.40 5.66 2.76
C GLU A 167 -16.64 5.23 3.59
N ARG A 168 -17.69 4.72 2.93
CA ARG A 168 -18.85 4.14 3.63
C ARG A 168 -18.44 2.94 4.47
N LEU A 169 -17.66 2.00 3.91
CA LEU A 169 -17.18 0.83 4.65
C LEU A 169 -16.34 1.22 5.87
N MET A 170 -15.56 2.29 5.78
CA MET A 170 -14.82 2.83 6.91
C MET A 170 -15.75 3.40 8.00
N ASN A 171 -16.80 4.11 7.60
CA ASN A 171 -17.80 4.62 8.53
C ASN A 171 -18.61 3.48 9.20
N GLU A 172 -18.93 2.41 8.45
CA GLU A 172 -19.56 1.20 9.00
C GLU A 172 -18.62 0.46 9.98
N THR A 173 -17.32 0.41 9.68
CA THR A 173 -16.30 -0.19 10.56
C THR A 173 -16.30 0.42 11.95
N LYS A 174 -16.46 1.76 12.05
CA LYS A 174 -16.52 2.48 13.32
C LYS A 174 -17.73 2.13 14.18
N LYS A 175 -18.76 1.54 13.58
CA LYS A 175 -19.99 1.13 14.27
C LYS A 175 -19.94 -0.34 14.73
N THR A 176 -18.87 -1.07 14.44
CA THR A 176 -18.71 -2.46 14.89
C THR A 176 -18.41 -2.55 16.39
N ASP A 177 -18.89 -3.60 17.05
CA ASP A 177 -18.61 -3.85 18.47
C ASP A 177 -17.12 -3.88 18.76
N VAL A 178 -16.32 -4.46 17.85
CA VAL A 178 -14.86 -4.53 18.01
C VAL A 178 -14.23 -3.14 18.05
N PHE A 179 -14.65 -2.23 17.18
CA PHE A 179 -14.15 -0.85 17.17
C PHE A 179 -14.61 -0.08 18.43
N ILE A 180 -15.90 -0.21 18.79
CA ILE A 180 -16.49 0.44 19.95
C ILE A 180 -15.81 -0.07 21.24
N ASN A 181 -15.62 -1.37 21.39
CA ASN A 181 -14.97 -1.96 22.55
C ASN A 181 -13.51 -1.49 22.67
N MET A 182 -12.76 -1.45 21.57
CA MET A 182 -11.39 -0.93 21.56
C MET A 182 -11.37 0.54 21.99
N THR A 183 -12.26 1.38 21.45
CA THR A 183 -12.38 2.80 21.84
C THR A 183 -12.70 2.96 23.33
N ASN A 184 -13.59 2.13 23.86
CA ASN A 184 -13.95 2.18 25.27
C ASN A 184 -12.80 1.71 26.18
N THR A 185 -12.10 0.66 25.81
CA THR A 185 -10.94 0.13 26.55
C THR A 185 -9.82 1.17 26.65
N TYR A 186 -9.57 1.93 25.61
CA TYR A 186 -8.50 2.93 25.57
C TYR A 186 -8.96 4.36 25.84
N ARG A 187 -10.20 4.57 26.27
CA ARG A 187 -10.79 5.91 26.48
C ARG A 187 -9.92 6.82 27.36
N ASP A 188 -9.55 6.34 28.54
CA ASP A 188 -8.77 7.13 29.49
C ASP A 188 -7.34 7.35 29.01
N PHE A 189 -6.76 6.36 28.34
CA PHE A 189 -5.46 6.47 27.71
C PHE A 189 -5.48 7.52 26.58
N LEU A 190 -6.48 7.51 25.71
CA LEU A 190 -6.65 8.50 24.64
C LEU A 190 -6.86 9.91 25.21
N ALA A 191 -7.62 10.05 26.32
CA ALA A 191 -7.77 11.33 27.02
C ALA A 191 -6.43 11.82 27.58
N MET A 192 -5.63 10.94 28.17
CA MET A 192 -4.26 11.27 28.62
C MET A 192 -3.38 11.70 27.47
N VAL A 193 -3.35 10.95 26.35
CA VAL A 193 -2.56 11.30 25.15
C VAL A 193 -2.97 12.66 24.62
N ARG A 194 -4.28 12.94 24.47
CA ARG A 194 -4.79 14.24 24.07
C ARG A 194 -4.24 15.38 24.92
N ASN A 195 -4.32 15.24 26.23
CA ASN A 195 -3.87 16.27 27.16
C ASN A 195 -2.35 16.49 27.11
N LYS A 196 -1.58 15.42 26.89
CA LYS A 196 -0.10 15.48 26.84
C LYS A 196 0.42 15.99 25.52
N THR A 197 -0.27 15.74 24.42
CA THR A 197 0.16 16.11 23.06
C THR A 197 -0.39 17.45 22.60
N GLY A 198 -1.42 18.00 23.27
CA GLY A 198 -2.10 19.23 22.81
C GLY A 198 -2.98 19.02 21.58
N LEU A 199 -3.25 17.78 21.16
CA LEU A 199 -4.16 17.50 20.06
C LEU A 199 -5.60 17.88 20.44
N GLU A 200 -6.35 18.43 19.48
CA GLU A 200 -7.77 18.74 19.68
C GLU A 200 -8.57 17.46 19.98
N GLN A 201 -8.25 16.38 19.27
CA GLN A 201 -8.83 15.06 19.46
C GLN A 201 -7.74 13.98 19.35
N ALA A 202 -7.78 13.01 20.27
CA ALA A 202 -7.01 11.78 20.15
C ALA A 202 -7.98 10.61 19.96
N THR A 203 -7.96 10.00 18.81
CA THR A 203 -8.77 8.84 18.42
C THR A 203 -7.85 7.67 18.09
N ILE A 204 -8.41 6.45 18.02
CA ILE A 204 -7.65 5.27 17.57
C ILE A 204 -6.97 5.53 16.22
N GLU A 205 -7.64 6.28 15.33
CA GLU A 205 -7.13 6.55 13.98
C GLU A 205 -6.06 7.65 13.97
N SER A 206 -6.07 8.60 14.91
CA SER A 206 -5.11 9.72 14.93
C SER A 206 -3.85 9.43 15.74
N VAL A 207 -3.88 8.50 16.70
CA VAL A 207 -2.73 8.24 17.60
C VAL A 207 -1.55 7.54 16.91
N TRP A 208 -1.74 6.98 15.71
CA TRP A 208 -0.59 6.49 14.94
C TRP A 208 0.45 7.58 14.70
N GLY A 209 0.01 8.83 14.46
CA GLY A 209 0.90 9.97 14.28
C GLY A 209 1.74 10.26 15.54
N VAL A 210 1.13 10.17 16.72
CA VAL A 210 1.86 10.31 18.00
C VAL A 210 2.88 9.19 18.16
N HIS A 211 2.47 7.93 17.87
CA HIS A 211 3.41 6.81 17.90
C HIS A 211 4.55 7.00 16.91
N ASP A 212 4.24 7.44 15.68
CA ASP A 212 5.24 7.64 14.61
C ASP A 212 6.30 8.65 15.04
N THR A 213 5.87 9.80 15.57
CA THR A 213 6.77 10.85 16.07
C THR A 213 7.69 10.31 17.17
N LEU A 214 7.12 9.77 18.23
CA LEU A 214 7.87 9.24 19.38
C LEU A 214 8.78 8.06 19.00
N PHE A 215 8.35 7.21 18.08
CA PHE A 215 9.15 6.09 17.57
C PHE A 215 10.38 6.59 16.79
N CYS A 216 10.19 7.58 15.91
CA CYS A 216 11.30 8.19 15.17
C CYS A 216 12.29 8.89 16.11
N GLU A 217 11.80 9.63 17.10
CA GLU A 217 12.62 10.29 18.12
C GLU A 217 13.46 9.29 18.90
N ALA A 218 12.81 8.25 19.45
CA ALA A 218 13.50 7.21 20.21
C ALA A 218 14.59 6.53 19.37
N LYS A 219 14.29 6.25 18.09
CA LYS A 219 15.23 5.61 17.17
C LYS A 219 16.42 6.48 16.84
N HIS A 220 16.26 7.80 16.85
CA HIS A 220 17.31 8.78 16.60
C HIS A 220 17.95 9.34 17.87
N ASN A 221 17.73 8.70 19.04
CA ASN A 221 18.28 9.07 20.34
C ASN A 221 17.88 10.49 20.80
N LEU A 222 16.73 10.99 20.37
CA LEU A 222 16.15 12.22 20.91
C LEU A 222 15.48 11.94 22.26
N THR A 223 15.53 12.91 23.18
CA THR A 223 14.94 12.76 24.49
C THR A 223 13.42 12.78 24.42
N LEU A 224 12.78 11.68 24.76
CA LEU A 224 11.33 11.61 24.82
C LEU A 224 10.74 12.43 25.96
N PRO A 225 9.53 12.98 25.82
CA PRO A 225 8.82 13.62 26.89
C PRO A 225 8.66 12.70 28.12
N PRO A 226 8.74 13.22 29.37
CA PRO A 226 8.71 12.38 30.58
C PRO A 226 7.46 11.52 30.77
N TRP A 227 6.35 11.83 30.09
CA TRP A 227 5.12 11.04 30.15
C TRP A 227 5.17 9.79 29.26
N VAL A 228 6.17 9.68 28.38
CA VAL A 228 6.34 8.57 27.45
C VAL A 228 7.13 7.46 28.14
N THR A 229 6.40 6.54 28.77
CA THR A 229 6.97 5.33 29.36
C THR A 229 6.97 4.18 28.36
N PRO A 230 7.71 3.08 28.61
CA PRO A 230 7.63 1.88 27.75
C PRO A 230 6.20 1.36 27.60
N GLU A 231 5.38 1.41 28.66
CA GLU A 231 3.96 1.01 28.62
C GLU A 231 3.13 1.93 27.71
N VAL A 232 3.41 3.24 27.72
CA VAL A 232 2.75 4.19 26.80
C VAL A 232 3.11 3.87 25.36
N MET A 233 4.37 3.59 25.07
CA MET A 233 4.82 3.20 23.72
C MET A 233 4.19 1.89 23.26
N GLU A 234 4.06 0.91 24.14
CA GLU A 234 3.39 -0.36 23.85
C GLU A 234 1.93 -0.14 23.46
N LYS A 235 1.16 0.59 24.29
CA LYS A 235 -0.25 0.92 24.01
C LYS A 235 -0.44 1.70 22.70
N LEU A 236 0.42 2.68 22.45
CA LEU A 236 0.42 3.41 21.17
C LEU A 236 0.73 2.47 19.98
N GLY A 237 1.66 1.53 20.16
CA GLY A 237 2.00 0.50 19.18
C GLY A 237 0.84 -0.43 18.88
N GLU A 238 0.10 -0.88 19.91
CA GLU A 238 -1.11 -1.70 19.74
C GLU A 238 -2.20 -0.97 18.97
N LEU A 239 -2.46 0.29 19.31
CA LEU A 239 -3.46 1.11 18.62
C LEU A 239 -3.06 1.39 17.17
N LYS A 240 -1.78 1.63 16.90
CA LYS A 240 -1.24 1.79 15.55
C LYS A 240 -1.44 0.50 14.73
N ASP A 241 -1.08 -0.66 15.27
CA ASP A 241 -1.27 -1.95 14.59
C ASP A 241 -2.76 -2.23 14.34
N PHE A 242 -3.62 -1.89 15.30
CA PHE A 242 -5.07 -1.97 15.13
C PHE A 242 -5.57 -1.03 14.02
N GLY A 243 -4.95 0.15 13.86
CA GLY A 243 -5.23 1.08 12.77
C GLY A 243 -5.08 0.45 11.38
N PHE A 244 -4.05 -0.35 11.14
CA PHE A 244 -3.91 -1.09 9.87
C PHE A 244 -5.03 -2.11 9.66
N ARG A 245 -5.47 -2.78 10.72
CA ARG A 245 -6.63 -3.70 10.63
C ARG A 245 -7.93 -2.96 10.32
N ILE A 246 -8.14 -1.77 10.89
CA ILE A 246 -9.27 -0.90 10.57
C ILE A 246 -9.30 -0.60 9.08
N LEU A 247 -8.17 -0.24 8.49
CA LEU A 247 -8.08 0.15 7.09
C LEU A 247 -8.45 -0.99 6.14
N PHE A 248 -7.98 -2.22 6.40
CA PHE A 248 -8.05 -3.27 5.39
C PHE A 248 -8.77 -4.55 5.83
N GLU A 249 -8.81 -4.89 7.12
CA GLU A 249 -9.28 -6.20 7.56
C GLU A 249 -10.56 -6.18 8.39
N LEU A 250 -10.65 -5.22 9.32
CA LEU A 250 -11.79 -5.15 10.21
C LEU A 250 -13.04 -4.80 9.42
N TYR A 251 -14.06 -5.66 9.49
CA TYR A 251 -15.35 -5.51 8.82
C TYR A 251 -15.27 -5.51 7.28
N LYS A 252 -15.96 -6.47 6.66
CA LYS A 252 -16.03 -6.66 5.20
C LYS A 252 -14.67 -6.60 4.49
N ARG A 253 -13.70 -7.37 5.03
CA ARG A 253 -12.31 -7.41 4.55
C ARG A 253 -12.22 -7.56 3.03
N GLU A 254 -12.94 -8.54 2.45
CA GLU A 254 -12.89 -8.80 1.00
C GLU A 254 -13.28 -7.57 0.18
N GLU A 255 -14.37 -6.87 0.55
CA GLU A 255 -14.79 -5.66 -0.15
C GLU A 255 -13.76 -4.52 -0.01
N LYS A 256 -13.22 -4.30 1.20
CA LYS A 256 -12.17 -3.30 1.41
C LYS A 256 -10.92 -3.62 0.60
N CYS A 257 -10.45 -4.86 0.66
CA CYS A 257 -9.27 -5.32 -0.07
C CYS A 257 -9.45 -5.18 -1.58
N ARG A 258 -10.64 -5.51 -2.10
CA ARG A 258 -10.99 -5.36 -3.52
C ARG A 258 -10.89 -3.91 -3.99
N LEU A 259 -11.29 -2.95 -3.15
CA LEU A 259 -11.27 -1.51 -3.47
C LEU A 259 -9.90 -0.87 -3.22
N GLN A 260 -8.97 -1.55 -2.56
CA GLN A 260 -7.65 -1.06 -2.17
C GLN A 260 -6.53 -1.96 -2.74
N GLY A 261 -5.97 -2.84 -1.96
CA GLY A 261 -4.81 -3.68 -2.35
C GLY A 261 -5.03 -4.57 -3.57
N GLY A 262 -6.28 -4.88 -3.91
CA GLY A 262 -6.64 -5.67 -5.08
C GLY A 262 -6.19 -5.08 -6.42
N LEU A 263 -6.08 -3.75 -6.52
CA LEU A 263 -5.54 -3.09 -7.73
C LEU A 263 -4.05 -3.40 -7.94
N LEU A 264 -3.26 -3.33 -6.87
CA LEU A 264 -1.83 -3.67 -6.94
C LEU A 264 -1.66 -5.17 -7.24
N LEU A 265 -2.46 -6.02 -6.60
CA LEU A 265 -2.44 -7.46 -6.84
C LEU A 265 -2.82 -7.78 -8.30
N ASP A 266 -3.84 -7.14 -8.85
CA ASP A 266 -4.23 -7.27 -10.26
C ASP A 266 -3.07 -6.90 -11.21
N GLN A 267 -2.39 -5.78 -10.96
CA GLN A 267 -1.25 -5.36 -11.76
C GLN A 267 -0.09 -6.37 -11.69
N ILE A 268 0.20 -6.88 -10.49
CA ILE A 268 1.24 -7.91 -10.29
C ILE A 268 0.88 -9.18 -11.06
N LEU A 269 -0.37 -9.65 -10.97
CA LEU A 269 -0.83 -10.86 -11.68
C LEU A 269 -0.87 -10.67 -13.20
N LYS A 270 -1.21 -9.48 -13.70
CA LYS A 270 -1.10 -9.15 -15.12
C LYS A 270 0.34 -9.26 -15.63
N ASN A 271 1.29 -8.72 -14.88
CA ASN A 271 2.71 -8.80 -15.22
C ASN A 271 3.20 -10.26 -15.21
N ILE A 272 2.87 -11.01 -14.17
CA ILE A 272 3.22 -12.45 -14.04
C ILE A 272 2.62 -13.26 -15.20
N SER A 273 1.33 -13.05 -15.49
CA SER A 273 0.64 -13.78 -16.57
C SER A 273 1.21 -13.43 -17.96
N ALA A 274 1.58 -12.18 -18.19
CA ALA A 274 2.22 -11.76 -19.43
C ALA A 274 3.58 -12.43 -19.63
N VAL A 275 4.37 -12.56 -18.56
CA VAL A 275 5.65 -13.28 -18.60
C VAL A 275 5.42 -14.79 -18.83
N ALA A 276 4.47 -15.41 -18.12
CA ALA A 276 4.15 -16.83 -18.30
C ALA A 276 3.70 -17.14 -19.76
N ALA A 277 2.89 -16.26 -20.36
CA ALA A 277 2.43 -16.41 -21.74
C ALA A 277 3.55 -16.30 -22.80
N ASN A 278 4.65 -15.60 -22.47
CA ASN A 278 5.77 -15.33 -23.39
C ASN A 278 7.11 -15.82 -22.84
N ALA A 279 7.13 -16.90 -22.07
CA ALA A 279 8.27 -17.35 -21.26
C ALA A 279 9.59 -17.50 -22.04
N SER A 280 9.54 -17.86 -23.34
CA SER A 280 10.71 -18.06 -24.19
C SER A 280 11.34 -16.77 -24.74
N HIS A 281 10.66 -15.62 -24.64
CA HIS A 281 11.07 -14.36 -25.30
C HIS A 281 11.08 -13.14 -24.37
N GLN A 282 10.87 -13.31 -23.08
CA GLN A 282 10.78 -12.18 -22.13
C GLN A 282 12.15 -11.77 -21.59
N PRO A 283 12.65 -10.58 -21.93
CA PRO A 283 13.87 -10.06 -21.32
C PRO A 283 13.64 -9.55 -19.88
N LEU A 284 12.40 -9.13 -19.53
CA LEU A 284 12.09 -8.57 -18.22
C LEU A 284 12.03 -9.67 -17.15
N LYS A 285 12.92 -9.55 -16.17
CA LYS A 285 13.07 -10.53 -15.09
C LYS A 285 12.58 -10.02 -13.74
N MET A 286 12.58 -8.70 -13.52
CA MET A 286 12.20 -8.15 -12.21
C MET A 286 11.47 -6.81 -12.35
N ILE A 287 10.40 -6.66 -11.56
CA ILE A 287 9.76 -5.36 -11.32
C ILE A 287 9.87 -5.06 -9.82
N MET A 288 10.31 -3.85 -9.50
CA MET A 288 10.43 -3.36 -8.14
C MET A 288 9.50 -2.17 -7.90
N TYR A 289 8.75 -2.20 -6.80
CA TYR A 289 7.87 -1.14 -6.36
C TYR A 289 8.36 -0.57 -5.03
N SER A 290 8.83 0.68 -5.07
CA SER A 290 9.21 1.44 -3.88
C SER A 290 7.99 2.18 -3.33
N ALA A 291 7.59 1.84 -2.09
CA ALA A 291 6.31 2.29 -1.57
C ALA A 291 6.32 2.44 -0.03
N HIS A 292 5.19 2.16 0.62
CA HIS A 292 4.91 2.46 2.01
C HIS A 292 4.54 1.18 2.78
N ASP A 293 4.47 1.29 4.11
CA ASP A 293 3.93 0.23 4.97
C ASP A 293 2.47 -0.09 4.61
N THR A 294 1.64 0.94 4.38
CA THR A 294 0.24 0.76 3.96
C THR A 294 0.12 0.00 2.64
N THR A 295 1.08 0.13 1.73
CA THR A 295 1.12 -0.61 0.46
C THR A 295 1.29 -2.10 0.69
N ILE A 296 2.26 -2.47 1.56
CA ILE A 296 2.51 -3.87 1.92
C ILE A 296 1.30 -4.43 2.67
N VAL A 297 0.74 -3.68 3.63
CA VAL A 297 -0.44 -4.13 4.39
C VAL A 297 -1.63 -4.33 3.46
N ALA A 298 -1.94 -3.38 2.57
CA ALA A 298 -3.04 -3.51 1.63
C ALA A 298 -2.90 -4.75 0.73
N LEU A 299 -1.69 -5.01 0.23
CA LEU A 299 -1.38 -6.19 -0.57
C LEU A 299 -1.51 -7.49 0.23
N GLN A 300 -0.91 -7.55 1.42
CA GLN A 300 -0.96 -8.74 2.28
C GLN A 300 -2.38 -9.02 2.80
N SER A 301 -3.16 -7.98 3.10
CA SER A 301 -4.58 -8.14 3.47
C SER A 301 -5.43 -8.66 2.31
N ALA A 302 -5.16 -8.21 1.07
CA ALA A 302 -5.82 -8.76 -0.12
C ALA A 302 -5.49 -10.25 -0.34
N LEU A 303 -4.26 -10.65 -0.06
CA LEU A 303 -3.80 -12.04 -0.10
C LEU A 303 -4.20 -12.87 1.14
N ASN A 304 -4.77 -12.24 2.17
CA ASN A 304 -5.08 -12.86 3.47
C ASN A 304 -3.85 -13.47 4.18
N VAL A 305 -2.71 -12.79 4.11
CA VAL A 305 -1.43 -13.18 4.74
C VAL A 305 -0.84 -12.08 5.64
N PHE A 306 -1.59 -11.03 5.93
CA PHE A 306 -1.15 -9.97 6.82
C PHE A 306 -1.04 -10.48 8.27
N ASN A 307 0.08 -10.22 8.92
CA ASN A 307 0.38 -10.69 10.27
C ASN A 307 -0.15 -9.77 11.40
N GLY A 308 -0.87 -8.69 11.06
CA GLY A 308 -1.42 -7.74 12.02
C GLY A 308 -0.43 -6.71 12.58
N LYS A 309 0.80 -6.66 12.05
CA LYS A 309 1.87 -5.77 12.51
C LYS A 309 2.34 -4.82 11.42
N GLN A 310 2.69 -3.58 11.83
CA GLN A 310 3.29 -2.65 10.87
C GLN A 310 4.53 -3.24 10.19
N PRO A 311 4.60 -3.25 8.86
CA PRO A 311 5.81 -3.63 8.14
C PRO A 311 7.02 -2.77 8.58
N PRO A 312 8.15 -3.34 8.99
CA PRO A 312 9.35 -2.58 9.33
C PRO A 312 9.90 -1.76 8.16
N TYR A 313 10.72 -0.76 8.43
CA TYR A 313 11.47 -0.04 7.38
C TYR A 313 12.29 -1.02 6.52
N ALA A 314 12.33 -0.77 5.22
CA ALA A 314 12.99 -1.59 4.21
C ALA A 314 12.51 -3.05 4.15
N SER A 315 11.39 -3.41 4.79
CA SER A 315 10.77 -4.73 4.57
C SER A 315 10.22 -4.84 3.15
N CYS A 316 10.18 -6.07 2.61
CA CYS A 316 9.65 -6.29 1.28
C CYS A 316 8.82 -7.57 1.18
N HIS A 317 7.78 -7.52 0.35
CA HIS A 317 6.99 -8.65 -0.12
C HIS A 317 7.48 -9.03 -1.52
N ILE A 318 7.75 -10.32 -1.72
CA ILE A 318 8.35 -10.85 -2.95
C ILE A 318 7.39 -11.87 -3.56
N PHE A 319 7.17 -11.78 -4.88
CA PHE A 319 6.54 -12.82 -5.69
C PHE A 319 7.60 -13.38 -6.64
N GLU A 320 7.69 -14.69 -6.71
CA GLU A 320 8.56 -15.39 -7.65
C GLU A 320 7.71 -16.32 -8.55
N LEU A 321 7.79 -16.11 -9.86
CA LEU A 321 7.18 -17.00 -10.86
C LEU A 321 8.19 -18.06 -11.26
N PHE A 322 7.76 -19.31 -11.24
CA PHE A 322 8.52 -20.46 -11.66
C PHE A 322 7.84 -21.19 -12.82
N GLN A 323 8.65 -21.77 -13.69
CA GLN A 323 8.24 -22.81 -14.61
C GLN A 323 8.62 -24.17 -14.02
N GLU A 324 7.64 -25.06 -13.91
CA GLU A 324 7.81 -26.44 -13.46
C GLU A 324 8.32 -27.34 -14.59
N ASP A 325 8.87 -28.50 -14.27
CA ASP A 325 9.40 -29.45 -15.27
C ASP A 325 8.36 -29.92 -16.30
N ASN A 326 7.08 -29.94 -15.91
CA ASN A 326 5.98 -30.28 -16.80
C ASN A 326 5.52 -29.12 -17.69
N GLY A 327 6.21 -27.97 -17.64
CA GLY A 327 5.88 -26.77 -18.40
C GLY A 327 4.78 -25.91 -17.81
N SER A 328 4.15 -26.31 -16.70
CA SER A 328 3.21 -25.46 -15.95
C SER A 328 3.92 -24.33 -15.18
N PHE A 329 3.16 -23.39 -14.63
CA PHE A 329 3.71 -22.25 -13.89
C PHE A 329 3.19 -22.26 -12.45
N SER A 330 4.06 -21.86 -11.51
CA SER A 330 3.72 -21.68 -10.11
C SER A 330 4.23 -20.33 -9.57
N ILE A 331 3.56 -19.83 -8.52
CA ILE A 331 3.94 -18.60 -7.80
C ILE A 331 4.33 -19.00 -6.37
N ALA A 332 5.47 -18.50 -5.90
CA ALA A 332 5.84 -18.49 -4.50
C ALA A 332 5.90 -17.06 -3.98
N MET A 333 5.45 -16.85 -2.75
CA MET A 333 5.51 -15.56 -2.07
C MET A 333 6.45 -15.64 -0.86
N PHE A 334 7.17 -14.54 -0.61
CA PHE A 334 8.04 -14.41 0.54
C PHE A 334 7.88 -13.03 1.18
N TYR A 335 8.12 -12.97 2.48
CA TYR A 335 8.18 -11.71 3.20
C TYR A 335 9.53 -11.56 3.90
N TRP A 336 10.18 -10.44 3.64
CA TRP A 336 11.47 -10.08 4.24
C TRP A 336 11.28 -8.88 5.14
N ASN A 337 11.17 -9.11 6.44
CA ASN A 337 10.93 -8.08 7.44
C ASN A 337 12.12 -7.83 8.38
N ASP A 338 13.20 -8.58 8.21
CA ASP A 338 14.48 -8.38 8.91
C ASP A 338 15.62 -8.72 7.95
N SER A 339 16.39 -7.71 7.54
CA SER A 339 17.51 -7.87 6.58
C SER A 339 18.65 -8.77 7.09
N ARG A 340 18.66 -9.11 8.37
CA ARG A 340 19.65 -10.02 8.99
C ARG A 340 19.27 -11.49 8.87
N THR A 341 18.05 -11.80 8.44
CA THR A 341 17.54 -13.16 8.27
C THR A 341 17.20 -13.42 6.81
N GLU A 342 16.97 -14.69 6.45
CA GLU A 342 16.38 -15.02 5.15
C GLU A 342 14.88 -14.67 5.13
N PRO A 343 14.34 -14.32 3.95
CA PRO A 343 12.92 -14.10 3.81
C PRO A 343 12.14 -15.38 4.06
N TYR A 344 11.06 -15.32 4.82
CA TYR A 344 10.22 -16.47 5.10
C TYR A 344 9.06 -16.58 4.10
N PRO A 345 8.60 -17.83 3.80
CA PRO A 345 7.53 -18.04 2.85
C PRO A 345 6.19 -17.52 3.39
N LEU A 346 5.38 -16.95 2.50
CA LEU A 346 3.97 -16.69 2.72
C LEU A 346 3.16 -17.65 1.85
N VAL A 347 2.16 -18.27 2.42
CA VAL A 347 1.32 -19.25 1.72
C VAL A 347 -0.08 -18.66 1.53
N LEU A 348 -0.53 -18.62 0.27
CA LEU A 348 -1.90 -18.20 -0.03
C LEU A 348 -2.89 -19.20 0.56
N PRO A 349 -3.90 -18.78 1.37
CA PRO A 349 -4.89 -19.69 1.89
C PRO A 349 -5.58 -20.52 0.81
N GLY A 350 -5.60 -21.82 0.99
CA GLY A 350 -6.16 -22.78 0.00
C GLY A 350 -5.17 -23.18 -1.09
N CYS A 351 -3.89 -22.89 -0.94
CA CYS A 351 -2.84 -23.31 -1.86
C CYS A 351 -1.59 -23.79 -1.11
N ASP A 352 -0.64 -24.38 -1.84
CA ASP A 352 0.68 -24.72 -1.34
C ASP A 352 1.68 -23.55 -1.52
N GLN A 353 2.90 -23.69 -0.96
CA GLN A 353 3.96 -22.70 -1.06
C GLN A 353 4.29 -22.32 -2.51
N TYR A 354 4.30 -23.31 -3.41
CA TYR A 354 4.42 -23.12 -4.86
C TYR A 354 3.03 -23.31 -5.48
N CYS A 355 2.25 -22.26 -5.42
CA CYS A 355 0.86 -22.28 -5.86
C CYS A 355 0.77 -22.28 -7.39
N PRO A 356 0.08 -23.25 -8.04
CA PRO A 356 -0.15 -23.19 -9.47
C PRO A 356 -0.74 -21.86 -9.90
N LEU A 357 -0.21 -21.24 -10.95
CA LEU A 357 -0.63 -19.90 -11.41
C LEU A 357 -2.14 -19.81 -11.63
N VAL A 358 -2.74 -20.86 -12.21
CA VAL A 358 -4.19 -20.92 -12.45
C VAL A 358 -4.98 -20.87 -11.13
N ASP A 359 -4.52 -21.60 -10.12
CA ASP A 359 -5.15 -21.61 -8.80
C ASP A 359 -4.93 -20.30 -8.06
N PHE A 360 -3.72 -19.73 -8.16
CA PHE A 360 -3.42 -18.41 -7.57
C PHE A 360 -4.37 -17.33 -8.11
N VAL A 361 -4.55 -17.26 -9.43
CA VAL A 361 -5.48 -16.33 -10.08
C VAL A 361 -6.92 -16.60 -9.66
N ARG A 362 -7.33 -17.87 -9.60
CA ARG A 362 -8.68 -18.27 -9.17
C ARG A 362 -8.97 -17.86 -7.72
N LEU A 363 -8.04 -18.14 -6.81
CA LEU A 363 -8.19 -17.87 -5.37
C LEU A 363 -8.19 -16.37 -5.06
N THR A 364 -7.46 -15.57 -5.82
CA THR A 364 -7.39 -14.12 -5.62
C THR A 364 -8.47 -13.32 -6.36
N LYS A 365 -9.20 -13.96 -7.28
CA LYS A 365 -10.26 -13.32 -8.09
C LYS A 365 -11.28 -12.51 -7.27
N PRO A 366 -11.75 -12.95 -6.08
CA PRO A 366 -12.72 -12.19 -5.29
C PRO A 366 -12.26 -10.78 -4.90
N VAL A 367 -10.94 -10.58 -4.71
CA VAL A 367 -10.37 -9.29 -4.32
C VAL A 367 -9.82 -8.47 -5.48
N ILE A 368 -9.98 -8.92 -6.72
CA ILE A 368 -9.56 -8.20 -7.93
C ILE A 368 -10.76 -7.42 -8.49
N PRO A 369 -10.72 -6.08 -8.57
CA PRO A 369 -11.81 -5.31 -9.15
C PRO A 369 -11.87 -5.47 -10.68
N VAL A 370 -13.07 -5.61 -11.23
CA VAL A 370 -13.28 -5.63 -12.68
C VAL A 370 -13.23 -4.21 -13.25
N ASN A 371 -13.90 -3.28 -12.57
CA ASN A 371 -13.88 -1.86 -12.87
C ASN A 371 -13.89 -1.07 -11.56
N TRP A 372 -12.70 -0.72 -11.07
CA TRP A 372 -12.54 -0.04 -9.79
C TRP A 372 -13.37 1.24 -9.68
N LYS A 373 -13.42 2.03 -10.77
CA LYS A 373 -14.14 3.30 -10.79
C LYS A 373 -15.65 3.10 -10.58
N ALA A 374 -16.23 2.15 -11.32
CA ALA A 374 -17.65 1.80 -11.16
C ALA A 374 -17.94 1.15 -9.80
N GLU A 375 -17.02 0.31 -9.30
CA GLU A 375 -17.17 -0.34 -8.00
C GLU A 375 -17.02 0.62 -6.81
N CYS A 376 -16.33 1.74 -6.99
CA CYS A 376 -16.20 2.81 -6.00
C CYS A 376 -17.37 3.77 -5.96
N GLU A 377 -18.16 3.82 -7.03
CA GLU A 377 -19.38 4.60 -7.05
C GLU A 377 -20.45 3.95 -6.17
N MET A 378 -21.23 4.78 -5.49
CA MET A 378 -22.39 4.31 -4.74
C MET A 378 -23.59 4.25 -5.69
N PRO A 379 -24.39 3.17 -5.68
CA PRO A 379 -25.72 3.27 -6.28
C PRO A 379 -26.47 4.44 -5.60
N PHE A 380 -27.18 5.21 -6.38
CA PHE A 380 -28.00 6.31 -5.86
C PHE A 380 -28.82 5.80 -4.67
N ASP A 381 -28.65 6.43 -3.52
CA ASP A 381 -29.45 6.07 -2.34
C ASP A 381 -30.91 6.48 -2.61
N LEU A 382 -31.89 5.68 -2.14
CA LEU A 382 -33.31 6.02 -2.24
C LEU A 382 -33.60 7.42 -1.69
N LYS A 383 -32.86 7.87 -0.67
CA LYS A 383 -32.96 9.25 -0.14
C LYS A 383 -32.52 10.32 -1.13
N ASP A 384 -31.47 10.06 -1.89
CA ASP A 384 -30.99 10.98 -2.94
C ASP A 384 -32.00 11.02 -4.08
N THR A 385 -32.65 9.90 -4.39
CA THR A 385 -33.74 9.80 -5.39
C THR A 385 -34.97 10.56 -4.93
N GLU A 386 -35.37 10.44 -3.67
CA GLU A 386 -36.51 11.21 -3.10
C GLU A 386 -36.20 12.72 -3.10
N MET A 387 -34.99 13.12 -2.78
CA MET A 387 -34.55 14.52 -2.82
C MET A 387 -34.54 15.06 -4.26
N ILE A 388 -34.05 14.30 -5.23
CA ILE A 388 -34.09 14.67 -6.65
C ILE A 388 -35.52 14.79 -7.16
N ILE A 389 -36.39 13.84 -6.82
CA ILE A 389 -37.82 13.88 -7.16
C ILE A 389 -38.45 15.12 -6.53
N GLY A 390 -38.20 15.38 -5.25
CA GLY A 390 -38.70 16.56 -4.55
C GLY A 390 -38.30 17.88 -5.21
N LEU A 391 -36.99 18.01 -5.55
CA LEU A 391 -36.47 19.18 -6.26
C LEU A 391 -37.09 19.35 -7.67
N THR A 392 -37.26 18.22 -8.37
CA THR A 392 -37.87 18.23 -9.72
C THR A 392 -39.33 18.67 -9.66
N VAL A 393 -40.13 18.14 -8.72
CA VAL A 393 -41.53 18.53 -8.50
C VAL A 393 -41.61 20.01 -8.10
N CYS A 394 -40.75 20.47 -7.20
CA CYS A 394 -40.71 21.86 -6.78
C CYS A 394 -40.37 22.80 -7.95
N GLY A 395 -39.40 22.43 -8.79
CA GLY A 395 -39.03 23.17 -10.01
C GLY A 395 -40.17 23.23 -11.02
N CYS A 396 -40.89 22.16 -11.23
CA CYS A 396 -42.09 22.11 -12.11
C CYS A 396 -43.20 23.02 -11.58
N LEU A 397 -43.47 23.02 -10.28
CA LEU A 397 -44.48 23.88 -9.65
C LEU A 397 -44.12 25.36 -9.79
N LEU A 398 -42.87 25.74 -9.58
CA LEU A 398 -42.37 27.11 -9.79
C LEU A 398 -42.53 27.56 -11.24
N LEU A 399 -42.26 26.68 -12.18
CA LEU A 399 -42.40 26.94 -13.61
C LEU A 399 -43.85 27.17 -14.00
N ILE A 400 -44.80 26.36 -13.46
CA ILE A 400 -46.25 26.54 -13.65
C ILE A 400 -46.69 27.88 -13.07
N LEU A 401 -46.26 28.22 -11.83
CA LEU A 401 -46.58 29.51 -11.20
C LEU A 401 -46.07 30.69 -12.02
N PHE A 402 -44.88 30.57 -12.56
CA PHE A 402 -44.27 31.60 -13.42
C PHE A 402 -45.06 31.81 -14.71
N VAL A 403 -45.49 30.73 -15.37
CA VAL A 403 -46.34 30.78 -16.58
C VAL A 403 -47.68 31.40 -16.26
N LEU A 404 -48.33 31.03 -15.13
CA LEU A 404 -49.58 31.61 -14.68
C LEU A 404 -49.41 33.10 -14.41
N LEU A 405 -48.36 33.55 -13.75
CA LEU A 405 -48.07 34.93 -13.50
C LEU A 405 -47.91 35.72 -14.81
N LEU A 406 -47.15 35.18 -15.77
CA LEU A 406 -46.99 35.78 -17.10
C LEU A 406 -48.36 35.90 -17.83
N THR A 407 -49.22 34.90 -17.76
CA THR A 407 -50.54 34.94 -18.40
C THR A 407 -51.44 36.03 -17.77
N VAL A 408 -51.39 36.17 -16.43
CA VAL A 408 -52.12 37.22 -15.72
C VAL A 408 -51.62 38.63 -16.12
N LEU A 409 -50.28 38.82 -16.14
CA LEU A 409 -49.67 40.09 -16.54
C LEU A 409 -49.98 40.43 -18.01
N CYS A 410 -49.99 39.44 -18.92
CA CYS A 410 -50.35 39.67 -20.32
C CYS A 410 -51.86 40.02 -20.46
N ARG A 411 -52.75 39.39 -19.67
CA ARG A 411 -54.17 39.77 -19.64
C ARG A 411 -54.43 41.15 -19.09
N GLN A 412 -53.69 41.57 -18.05
CA GLN A 412 -53.80 42.94 -17.52
C GLN A 412 -53.32 44.02 -18.53
N LYS A 413 -52.26 43.72 -19.29
CA LYS A 413 -51.84 44.64 -20.39
C LYS A 413 -52.86 44.70 -21.53
N GLY A 414 -53.54 43.60 -21.83
CA GLY A 414 -54.61 43.59 -22.83
C GLY A 414 -55.87 44.37 -22.43
N LEU A 415 -56.17 44.50 -21.13
CA LEU A 415 -57.29 45.27 -20.59
C LEU A 415 -57.00 46.77 -20.53
N SER A 416 -55.72 47.19 -20.45
CA SER A 416 -55.36 48.65 -20.41
C SER A 416 -55.26 49.28 -21.80
N SER A 417 -55.31 48.47 -22.89
CA SER A 417 -55.28 48.98 -24.29
C SER A 417 -56.66 49.31 -24.87
N GLY A 418 -57.78 49.20 -24.11
CA GLY A 418 -59.16 49.38 -24.55
C GLY A 418 -59.77 50.73 -24.21
N TYR A 419 -59.05 51.68 -23.60
CA TYR A 419 -59.58 53.05 -23.37
C TYR A 419 -59.05 53.97 -24.43
N SER A 420 -59.75 54.11 -25.57
CA SER A 420 -59.60 55.22 -26.49
C SER A 420 -60.49 56.38 -26.01
N SER A 421 -59.84 57.56 -25.77
CA SER A 421 -60.58 58.80 -25.46
C SER A 421 -61.38 59.26 -26.66
N VAL A 422 -62.67 59.42 -26.45
CA VAL A 422 -63.56 60.16 -27.38
C VAL A 422 -63.33 61.64 -27.17
N THR A 423 -62.69 62.27 -28.15
CA THR A 423 -62.65 63.74 -28.25
C THR A 423 -63.92 64.23 -28.91
N ASN A 424 -64.74 65.01 -28.18
CA ASN A 424 -65.76 65.82 -28.73
C ASN A 424 -65.18 66.97 -29.56
N GLU A 425 -65.48 66.95 -30.86
CA GLU A 425 -65.47 68.20 -31.66
C GLU A 425 -66.73 69.00 -31.39
N GLY A 426 -66.65 70.11 -30.81
CA GLY A 426 -67.68 71.14 -30.71
C GLY A 426 -67.46 72.16 -31.75
N ASP A 427 -68.46 72.35 -32.59
CA ASP A 427 -68.62 73.41 -33.54
C ASP A 427 -68.52 74.78 -32.85
N ASP A 428 -67.86 75.76 -33.47
CA ASP A 428 -68.21 77.12 -33.23
C ASP A 428 -68.27 77.96 -34.53
N HIS A 429 -69.42 78.46 -34.76
CA HIS A 429 -69.70 79.52 -35.74
C HIS A 429 -69.61 80.89 -35.10
N SER A 430 -68.84 81.74 -35.64
CA SER A 430 -69.08 83.17 -36.01
C SER A 430 -67.76 83.95 -36.10
#